data_ba5aa57f50dbe47f038d8a42fc68e3b0
#
_entry.id   ba5aa57f50dbe47f038d8a42fc68e3b0
#
_cell.length_a   1.000
_cell.length_b   1.000
_cell.length_c   1.000
_cell.angle_alpha   90.00
_cell.angle_beta   90.00
_cell.angle_gamma   90.00
#
_symmetry.space_group_name_H-M   'P 1'
#
loop_
_entity.id
_entity.type
_entity.pdbx_description
1 polymer ?
#
loop_
_entity_poly.entity_id
_entity_poly.type
_entity_poly.pdbx_seq_one_letter_code
_entity_poly.pdbx_strand_id
1 'polypeptide(L)'
;PIAVDEYEDWVSRQGKDRYILTVLGRKLSAKQISAVTRIIAEQEMNIDAIKRLTGRQPLDEEKSNVRACIEFSVRGTPQNREEMQRKLMLLSSELGMDFSLQQDNMYRRMRRLICFDMDSTLIQTECIDELAERAGVGEQVRAITESAMRGEIDFKESFAKRVALLKGLDESVMKEIAENLPITE
;
A
#
# COMPACT_ATOMS: atom_id res chain seq x y z
N PRO A 1 10.13 39.29 13.14
CA PRO A 1 11.16 38.71 12.27
C PRO A 1 12.17 38.00 13.16
N ILE A 2 12.39 36.73 12.93
CA ILE A 2 13.43 35.94 13.61
C ILE A 2 14.77 36.40 13.01
N ALA A 3 15.78 36.65 13.86
CA ALA A 3 17.12 36.98 13.39
C ALA A 3 17.70 35.78 12.62
N VAL A 4 18.58 36.05 11.64
CA VAL A 4 19.15 34.97 10.80
C VAL A 4 19.88 33.95 11.66
N ASP A 5 20.61 34.38 12.66
CA ASP A 5 21.36 33.53 13.59
C ASP A 5 20.43 32.63 14.43
N GLU A 6 19.29 33.16 14.86
CA GLU A 6 18.26 32.39 15.58
C GLU A 6 17.61 31.34 14.66
N TYR A 7 17.43 31.66 13.37
CA TYR A 7 16.91 30.72 12.40
C TYR A 7 17.90 29.59 12.10
N GLU A 8 19.19 29.92 11.90
CA GLU A 8 20.25 28.92 11.68
C GLU A 8 20.44 28.00 12.88
N ASP A 9 20.39 28.53 14.09
CA ASP A 9 20.47 27.76 15.33
C ASP A 9 19.23 26.85 15.49
N TRP A 10 18.03 27.39 15.18
CA TRP A 10 16.81 26.60 15.15
C TRP A 10 16.87 25.47 14.11
N VAL A 11 17.35 25.75 12.89
CA VAL A 11 17.51 24.73 11.84
C VAL A 11 18.51 23.66 12.25
N SER A 12 19.62 24.03 12.92
CA SER A 12 20.64 23.10 13.38
C SER A 12 20.14 22.12 14.45
N ARG A 13 19.18 22.56 15.28
CA ARG A 13 18.54 21.75 16.32
C ARG A 13 17.43 20.86 15.78
N GLN A 14 16.91 21.12 14.57
CA GLN A 14 15.92 20.28 13.95
C GLN A 14 16.52 18.94 13.56
N GLY A 15 15.88 17.83 13.89
CA GLY A 15 16.28 16.51 13.45
C GLY A 15 16.48 16.47 11.93
N LYS A 16 17.61 15.90 11.48
CA LYS A 16 17.95 15.81 10.04
C LYS A 16 17.09 14.81 9.29
N ASP A 17 16.44 13.91 10.01
CA ASP A 17 15.60 12.87 9.41
C ASP A 17 14.31 13.47 8.88
N ARG A 18 14.00 13.08 7.66
CA ARG A 18 12.75 13.46 6.97
C ARG A 18 12.02 12.21 6.55
N TYR A 19 10.70 12.26 6.70
CA TYR A 19 9.81 11.18 6.30
C TYR A 19 8.67 11.72 5.46
N ILE A 20 8.16 10.86 4.60
CA ILE A 20 6.90 11.06 3.90
C ILE A 20 5.91 10.04 4.45
N LEU A 21 4.83 10.54 5.03
CA LEU A 21 3.68 9.73 5.40
C LEU A 21 2.58 9.93 4.36
N THR A 22 2.32 8.92 3.58
CA THR A 22 1.23 8.90 2.60
C THR A 22 0.01 8.24 3.24
N VAL A 23 -1.13 8.87 3.10
CA VAL A 23 -2.43 8.40 3.60
C VAL A 23 -3.37 8.24 2.41
N LEU A 24 -3.88 7.04 2.22
CA LEU A 24 -4.83 6.68 1.18
C LEU A 24 -6.14 6.20 1.82
N GLY A 25 -7.27 6.72 1.37
CA GLY A 25 -8.57 6.30 1.84
C GLY A 25 -9.68 6.67 0.86
N ARG A 26 -10.86 6.14 1.06
CA ARG A 26 -12.03 6.52 0.24
C ARG A 26 -12.46 7.96 0.51
N LYS A 27 -12.39 8.40 1.77
CA LYS A 27 -12.75 9.74 2.22
C LYS A 27 -11.71 10.20 3.25
N LEU A 28 -11.22 11.42 3.11
CA LEU A 28 -10.29 12.03 4.06
C LEU A 28 -10.95 13.26 4.69
N SER A 29 -11.50 13.07 5.87
CA SER A 29 -12.13 14.10 6.68
C SER A 29 -11.14 14.70 7.68
N ALA A 30 -11.51 15.84 8.28
CA ALA A 30 -10.74 16.46 9.35
C ALA A 30 -10.51 15.52 10.56
N LYS A 31 -11.48 14.64 10.86
CA LYS A 31 -11.36 13.61 11.92
C LYS A 31 -10.20 12.67 11.64
N GLN A 32 -10.09 12.17 10.41
CA GLN A 32 -9.03 11.25 10.00
C GLN A 32 -7.66 11.93 10.00
N ILE A 33 -7.58 13.17 9.48
CA ILE A 33 -6.34 13.96 9.52
C ILE A 33 -5.91 14.21 10.96
N SER A 34 -6.84 14.58 11.85
CA SER A 34 -6.56 14.79 13.27
C SER A 34 -6.01 13.53 13.96
N ALA A 35 -6.54 12.36 13.66
CA ALA A 35 -6.04 11.11 14.21
C ALA A 35 -4.59 10.82 13.76
N VAL A 36 -4.27 11.04 12.49
CA VAL A 36 -2.92 10.90 11.93
C VAL A 36 -1.94 11.89 12.55
N THR A 37 -2.31 13.17 12.62
CA THR A 37 -1.44 14.22 13.17
C THR A 37 -1.16 14.01 14.65
N ARG A 38 -2.10 13.42 15.40
CA ARG A 38 -1.88 13.04 16.80
C ARG A 38 -0.76 12.00 16.93
N ILE A 39 -0.75 10.96 16.10
CA ILE A 39 0.32 9.96 16.11
C ILE A 39 1.67 10.59 15.80
N ILE A 40 1.75 11.53 14.85
CA ILE A 40 2.96 12.28 14.52
C ILE A 40 3.43 13.11 15.73
N ALA A 41 2.51 13.81 16.39
CA ALA A 41 2.80 14.64 17.57
C ALA A 41 3.28 13.80 18.76
N GLU A 42 2.69 12.64 19.00
CA GLU A 42 3.11 11.71 20.06
C GLU A 42 4.55 11.17 19.85
N GLN A 43 5.05 11.22 18.64
CA GLN A 43 6.43 10.87 18.30
C GLN A 43 7.37 12.09 18.29
N GLU A 44 6.90 13.24 18.77
CA GLU A 44 7.65 14.51 18.79
C GLU A 44 8.18 14.94 17.41
N MET A 45 7.48 14.54 16.35
CA MET A 45 7.83 14.91 14.99
C MET A 45 7.03 16.14 14.54
N ASN A 46 7.62 16.91 13.62
CA ASN A 46 6.97 18.11 13.06
C ASN A 46 6.46 17.86 11.64
N ILE A 47 5.35 18.50 11.28
CA ILE A 47 4.80 18.48 9.93
C ILE A 47 5.25 19.74 9.19
N ASP A 48 6.07 19.57 8.15
CA ASP A 48 6.55 20.69 7.33
C ASP A 48 5.54 21.08 6.24
N ALA A 49 4.83 20.08 5.68
CA ALA A 49 3.83 20.29 4.65
C ALA A 49 2.78 19.18 4.62
N ILE A 50 1.58 19.54 4.18
CA ILE A 50 0.51 18.60 3.86
C ILE A 50 0.09 18.87 2.43
N LYS A 51 0.20 17.86 1.58
CA LYS A 51 -0.13 17.95 0.16
C LYS A 51 -1.20 16.93 -0.21
N ARG A 52 -2.30 17.41 -0.81
CA ARG A 52 -3.28 16.53 -1.41
C ARG A 52 -2.80 16.10 -2.79
N LEU A 53 -2.74 14.80 -3.04
CA LEU A 53 -2.29 14.21 -4.30
C LEU A 53 -3.46 13.92 -5.26
N THR A 54 -4.67 13.77 -4.73
CA THR A 54 -5.90 13.58 -5.52
C THR A 54 -6.69 14.86 -5.68
N GLY A 55 -7.58 14.92 -6.67
CA GLY A 55 -8.52 16.02 -6.86
C GLY A 55 -9.44 16.24 -5.65
N ARG A 56 -10.08 17.41 -5.60
CA ARG A 56 -11.12 17.70 -4.60
C ARG A 56 -12.36 16.89 -4.92
N GLN A 57 -13.01 16.36 -3.89
CA GLN A 57 -14.26 15.60 -4.03
C GLN A 57 -15.38 16.38 -3.34
N PRO A 58 -16.60 16.40 -3.90
CA PRO A 58 -17.77 16.91 -3.23
C PRO A 58 -18.03 16.10 -1.95
N LEU A 59 -18.48 16.77 -0.88
CA LEU A 59 -18.74 16.11 0.40
C LEU A 59 -20.01 15.24 0.35
N ASP A 60 -20.90 15.56 -0.59
CA ASP A 60 -22.27 15.01 -0.66
C ASP A 60 -22.39 13.80 -1.62
N GLU A 61 -21.37 13.50 -2.42
CA GLU A 61 -21.40 12.36 -3.33
C GLU A 61 -20.71 11.14 -2.72
N GLU A 62 -21.47 10.11 -2.40
CA GLU A 62 -20.97 8.76 -2.13
C GLU A 62 -20.66 8.01 -3.43
N LYS A 63 -19.60 8.38 -4.12
CA LYS A 63 -19.09 7.58 -5.24
C LYS A 63 -18.25 6.43 -4.70
N SER A 64 -18.64 5.20 -4.96
CA SER A 64 -18.01 3.99 -4.42
C SER A 64 -16.53 3.81 -4.82
N ASN A 65 -16.09 4.45 -5.90
CA ASN A 65 -14.72 4.28 -6.46
C ASN A 65 -13.79 5.49 -6.24
N VAL A 66 -14.19 6.46 -5.44
CA VAL A 66 -13.35 7.63 -5.19
C VAL A 66 -12.29 7.30 -4.14
N ARG A 67 -11.05 7.61 -4.47
CA ARG A 67 -9.92 7.52 -3.55
C ARG A 67 -9.38 8.92 -3.26
N ALA A 68 -9.05 9.16 -2.02
CA ALA A 68 -8.41 10.39 -1.56
C ALA A 68 -7.02 10.08 -1.01
N CYS A 69 -6.02 10.79 -1.51
CA CYS A 69 -4.63 10.62 -1.09
C CYS A 69 -4.05 11.94 -0.60
N ILE A 70 -3.41 11.90 0.57
CA ILE A 70 -2.70 13.03 1.18
C ILE A 70 -1.29 12.56 1.54
N GLU A 71 -0.32 13.43 1.32
CA GLU A 71 1.06 13.26 1.71
C GLU A 71 1.42 14.28 2.79
N PHE A 72 2.01 13.82 3.89
CA PHE A 72 2.58 14.63 4.95
C PHE A 72 4.10 14.58 4.82
N SER A 73 4.74 15.73 4.68
CA SER A 73 6.18 15.86 4.84
C SER A 73 6.47 16.06 6.33
N VAL A 74 7.15 15.09 6.93
CA VAL A 74 7.36 15.04 8.38
C VAL A 74 8.86 15.11 8.67
N ARG A 75 9.24 15.88 9.67
CA ARG A 75 10.62 16.07 10.12
C ARG A 75 10.80 15.60 11.56
N GLY A 76 11.94 15.01 11.84
CA GLY A 76 12.34 14.50 13.15
C GLY A 76 12.49 12.99 13.14
N THR A 77 13.18 12.46 14.14
CA THR A 77 13.30 11.02 14.35
C THR A 77 12.20 10.57 15.27
N PRO A 78 11.37 9.58 14.89
CA PRO A 78 10.31 9.11 15.76
C PRO A 78 10.90 8.54 17.06
N GLN A 79 10.31 8.87 18.20
CA GLN A 79 10.70 8.38 19.52
C GLN A 79 10.71 6.85 19.58
N ASN A 80 9.67 6.23 19.01
CA ASN A 80 9.57 4.78 18.86
C ASN A 80 8.90 4.43 17.53
N ARG A 81 9.73 4.03 16.55
CA ARG A 81 9.28 3.71 15.21
C ARG A 81 8.33 2.52 15.15
N GLU A 82 8.58 1.50 15.95
CA GLU A 82 7.73 0.29 15.99
C GLU A 82 6.34 0.62 16.57
N GLU A 83 6.31 1.41 17.63
CA GLU A 83 5.05 1.87 18.21
C GLU A 83 4.28 2.78 17.24
N MET A 84 4.96 3.67 16.54
CA MET A 84 4.34 4.51 15.50
C MET A 84 3.71 3.65 14.42
N GLN A 85 4.42 2.65 13.90
CA GLN A 85 3.91 1.71 12.90
C GLN A 85 2.70 0.94 13.43
N ARG A 86 2.77 0.43 14.65
CA ARG A 86 1.66 -0.28 15.29
C ARG A 86 0.41 0.60 15.41
N LYS A 87 0.57 1.86 15.83
CA LYS A 87 -0.55 2.82 15.93
C LYS A 87 -1.14 3.13 14.56
N LEU A 88 -0.32 3.30 13.52
CA LEU A 88 -0.80 3.49 12.15
C LEU A 88 -1.56 2.28 11.63
N MET A 89 -1.10 1.04 11.93
CA MET A 89 -1.82 -0.19 11.57
C MET A 89 -3.18 -0.31 12.25
N LEU A 90 -3.26 0.01 13.55
CA LEU A 90 -4.54 0.03 14.28
C LEU A 90 -5.49 1.08 13.70
N LEU A 91 -4.98 2.27 13.41
CA LEU A 91 -5.74 3.34 12.80
C LEU A 91 -6.22 2.98 11.38
N SER A 92 -5.42 2.23 10.61
CA SER A 92 -5.78 1.67 9.31
C SER A 92 -7.04 0.81 9.41
N SER A 93 -7.04 -0.14 10.33
CA SER A 93 -8.20 -1.02 10.54
C SER A 93 -9.43 -0.26 11.04
N GLU A 94 -9.24 0.73 11.94
CA GLU A 94 -10.35 1.49 12.53
C GLU A 94 -11.04 2.42 11.52
N LEU A 95 -10.26 3.08 10.66
CA LEU A 95 -10.75 4.14 9.77
C LEU A 95 -10.84 3.71 8.30
N GLY A 96 -10.46 2.49 7.96
CA GLY A 96 -10.45 1.99 6.58
C GLY A 96 -9.54 2.81 5.67
N MET A 97 -8.31 3.09 6.13
CA MET A 97 -7.30 3.86 5.41
C MET A 97 -5.98 3.10 5.36
N ASP A 98 -5.21 3.33 4.31
CA ASP A 98 -3.86 2.79 4.16
C ASP A 98 -2.81 3.84 4.46
N PHE A 99 -1.71 3.41 5.07
CA PHE A 99 -0.60 4.27 5.44
C PHE A 99 0.72 3.73 4.89
N SER A 100 1.56 4.63 4.39
CA SER A 100 2.93 4.34 4.00
C SER A 100 3.86 5.38 4.60
N LEU A 101 4.75 4.96 5.51
CA LEU A 101 5.79 5.80 6.10
C LEU A 101 7.14 5.47 5.46
N GLN A 102 7.70 6.42 4.73
CA GLN A 102 8.97 6.28 4.02
C GLN A 102 9.95 7.36 4.45
N GLN A 103 11.22 7.00 4.60
CA GLN A 103 12.27 7.99 4.80
C GLN A 103 12.47 8.81 3.51
N ASP A 104 12.45 10.14 3.63
CA ASP A 104 12.66 11.04 2.50
C ASP A 104 14.15 11.30 2.29
N ASN A 105 14.79 10.41 1.57
CA ASN A 105 16.21 10.47 1.24
C ASN A 105 16.43 10.49 -0.30
N MET A 106 17.70 10.57 -0.70
CA MET A 106 18.05 10.58 -2.12
C MET A 106 17.59 9.33 -2.87
N TYR A 107 17.60 8.18 -2.21
CA TYR A 107 17.15 6.92 -2.85
C TYR A 107 15.65 6.92 -3.17
N ARG A 108 14.83 7.58 -2.36
CA ARG A 108 13.40 7.76 -2.67
C ARG A 108 13.21 8.63 -3.93
N ARG A 109 14.03 9.68 -4.08
CA ARG A 109 13.88 10.67 -5.17
C ARG A 109 14.53 10.26 -6.48
N MET A 110 15.53 9.39 -6.43
CA MET A 110 16.32 8.97 -7.60
C MET A 110 16.07 7.52 -8.01
N ARG A 111 14.87 7.03 -7.86
CA ARG A 111 14.50 5.67 -8.29
C ARG A 111 14.56 5.59 -9.81
N ARG A 112 15.21 4.54 -10.31
CA ARG A 112 15.36 4.27 -11.75
C ARG A 112 14.75 2.92 -12.16
N LEU A 113 14.31 2.12 -11.19
CA LEU A 113 13.68 0.83 -11.39
C LEU A 113 12.30 0.87 -10.75
N ILE A 114 11.29 0.47 -11.52
CA ILE A 114 9.94 0.24 -11.05
C ILE A 114 9.65 -1.24 -11.27
N CYS A 115 9.28 -1.96 -10.21
CA CYS A 115 8.84 -3.34 -10.28
C CYS A 115 7.35 -3.37 -9.93
N PHE A 116 6.58 -4.05 -10.75
CA PHE A 116 5.16 -4.32 -10.51
C PHE A 116 4.99 -5.81 -10.26
N ASP A 117 4.14 -6.15 -9.32
CA ASP A 117 3.58 -7.47 -9.22
C ASP A 117 2.63 -7.70 -10.40
N MET A 118 2.45 -8.93 -10.82
CA MET A 118 1.64 -9.23 -12.00
C MET A 118 0.19 -9.52 -11.60
N ASP A 119 -0.01 -10.56 -10.82
CA ASP A 119 -1.33 -11.06 -10.45
C ASP A 119 -2.03 -10.06 -9.53
N SER A 120 -3.29 -9.77 -9.79
CA SER A 120 -4.10 -8.77 -9.06
C SER A 120 -3.49 -7.35 -8.99
N THR A 121 -2.43 -7.09 -9.78
CA THR A 121 -1.74 -5.78 -9.87
C THR A 121 -1.69 -5.25 -11.30
N LEU A 122 -0.91 -5.86 -12.20
CA LEU A 122 -0.91 -5.51 -13.63
C LEU A 122 -2.10 -6.09 -14.37
N ILE A 123 -2.56 -7.23 -13.92
CA ILE A 123 -3.77 -7.90 -14.40
C ILE A 123 -4.78 -8.00 -13.25
N GLN A 124 -6.06 -8.07 -13.59
CA GLN A 124 -7.16 -8.09 -12.61
C GLN A 124 -7.46 -9.50 -12.08
N THR A 125 -6.72 -10.51 -12.51
CA THR A 125 -6.92 -11.93 -12.20
C THR A 125 -5.63 -12.56 -11.68
N GLU A 126 -5.75 -13.78 -11.18
CA GLU A 126 -4.63 -14.66 -10.83
C GLU A 126 -4.37 -15.62 -11.99
N CYS A 127 -3.15 -15.65 -12.53
CA CYS A 127 -2.80 -16.52 -13.66
C CYS A 127 -3.10 -18.00 -13.39
N ILE A 128 -2.86 -18.47 -12.16
CA ILE A 128 -3.12 -19.87 -11.80
C ILE A 128 -4.62 -20.19 -11.81
N ASP A 129 -5.47 -19.25 -11.48
CA ASP A 129 -6.92 -19.42 -11.48
C ASP A 129 -7.44 -19.50 -12.92
N GLU A 130 -6.93 -18.66 -13.83
CA GLU A 130 -7.25 -18.73 -15.25
C GLU A 130 -6.86 -20.08 -15.87
N LEU A 131 -5.66 -20.58 -15.54
CA LEU A 131 -5.23 -21.92 -15.97
C LEU A 131 -6.10 -23.02 -15.40
N ALA A 132 -6.50 -22.91 -14.14
CA ALA A 132 -7.34 -23.89 -13.46
C ALA A 132 -8.76 -23.97 -14.07
N GLU A 133 -9.33 -22.83 -14.43
CA GLU A 133 -10.63 -22.77 -15.11
C GLU A 133 -10.57 -23.48 -16.47
N ARG A 134 -9.50 -23.25 -17.27
CA ARG A 134 -9.30 -23.91 -18.56
C ARG A 134 -9.05 -25.44 -18.41
N ALA A 135 -8.43 -25.85 -17.30
CA ALA A 135 -8.20 -27.24 -16.96
C ALA A 135 -9.44 -27.93 -16.35
N GLY A 136 -10.51 -27.17 -16.05
CA GLY A 136 -11.70 -27.68 -15.38
C GLY A 136 -11.49 -28.06 -13.90
N VAL A 137 -10.46 -27.49 -13.26
CA VAL A 137 -10.08 -27.76 -11.86
C VAL A 137 -10.16 -26.50 -10.97
N GLY A 138 -10.86 -25.46 -11.42
CA GLY A 138 -10.93 -24.16 -10.73
C GLY A 138 -11.39 -24.25 -9.28
N GLU A 139 -12.46 -25.03 -8.99
CA GLU A 139 -12.96 -25.20 -7.62
C GLU A 139 -11.92 -25.87 -6.69
N GLN A 140 -11.16 -26.85 -7.21
CA GLN A 140 -10.14 -27.53 -6.44
C GLN A 140 -8.96 -26.60 -6.11
N VAL A 141 -8.55 -25.77 -7.07
CA VAL A 141 -7.49 -24.75 -6.87
C VAL A 141 -7.93 -23.73 -5.85
N ARG A 142 -9.17 -23.22 -5.91
CA ARG A 142 -9.71 -22.28 -4.91
C ARG A 142 -9.72 -22.87 -3.50
N ALA A 143 -10.15 -24.10 -3.34
CA ALA A 143 -10.15 -24.78 -2.04
C ALA A 143 -8.75 -24.87 -1.42
N ILE A 144 -7.71 -25.16 -2.24
CA ILE A 144 -6.32 -25.19 -1.79
C ILE A 144 -5.83 -23.78 -1.40
N THR A 145 -6.18 -22.76 -2.19
CA THR A 145 -5.84 -21.38 -1.91
C THR A 145 -6.46 -20.91 -0.58
N GLU A 146 -7.73 -21.20 -0.34
CA GLU A 146 -8.41 -20.88 0.92
C GLU A 146 -7.77 -21.58 2.13
N SER A 147 -7.38 -22.86 1.98
CA SER A 147 -6.67 -23.61 3.03
C SER A 147 -5.33 -22.95 3.37
N ALA A 148 -4.59 -22.48 2.36
CA ALA A 148 -3.35 -21.73 2.57
C ALA A 148 -3.60 -20.37 3.27
N MET A 149 -4.65 -19.64 2.89
CA MET A 149 -5.02 -18.36 3.50
C MET A 149 -5.43 -18.52 4.97
N ARG A 150 -6.03 -19.68 5.34
CA ARG A 150 -6.31 -20.02 6.74
C ARG A 150 -5.08 -20.49 7.52
N GLY A 151 -3.92 -20.61 6.86
CA GLY A 151 -2.68 -21.09 7.49
C GLY A 151 -2.64 -22.59 7.77
N GLU A 152 -3.52 -23.39 7.13
CA GLU A 152 -3.57 -24.84 7.31
C GLU A 152 -2.46 -25.56 6.54
N ILE A 153 -2.01 -24.95 5.43
CA ILE A 153 -0.87 -25.39 4.63
C ILE A 153 0.04 -24.20 4.30
N ASP A 154 1.32 -24.46 4.12
CA ASP A 154 2.28 -23.42 3.73
C ASP A 154 2.20 -23.09 2.22
N PHE A 155 2.87 -21.99 1.82
CA PHE A 155 2.88 -21.55 0.42
C PHE A 155 3.46 -22.61 -0.51
N LYS A 156 4.55 -23.28 -0.12
CA LYS A 156 5.24 -24.27 -0.97
C LYS A 156 4.36 -25.49 -1.23
N GLU A 157 3.69 -25.98 -0.20
CA GLU A 157 2.76 -27.09 -0.29
C GLU A 157 1.53 -26.71 -1.13
N SER A 158 0.95 -25.55 -0.87
CA SER A 158 -0.18 -25.02 -1.65
C SER A 158 0.18 -24.88 -3.13
N PHE A 159 1.34 -24.28 -3.43
CA PHE A 159 1.80 -24.11 -4.82
C PHE A 159 1.98 -25.44 -5.52
N ALA A 160 2.65 -26.41 -4.88
CA ALA A 160 2.87 -27.74 -5.46
C ALA A 160 1.54 -28.46 -5.75
N LYS A 161 0.57 -28.41 -4.84
CA LYS A 161 -0.75 -29.01 -5.02
C LYS A 161 -1.52 -28.38 -6.18
N ARG A 162 -1.53 -27.04 -6.27
CA ARG A 162 -2.23 -26.31 -7.34
C ARG A 162 -1.63 -26.60 -8.71
N VAL A 163 -0.29 -26.57 -8.83
CA VAL A 163 0.40 -26.90 -10.10
C VAL A 163 0.19 -28.34 -10.51
N ALA A 164 0.16 -29.29 -9.57
CA ALA A 164 -0.08 -30.70 -9.86
C ALA A 164 -1.45 -30.95 -10.52
N LEU A 165 -2.46 -30.13 -10.19
CA LEU A 165 -3.79 -30.22 -10.79
C LEU A 165 -3.82 -29.77 -12.27
N LEU A 166 -2.85 -28.97 -12.70
CA LEU A 166 -2.74 -28.47 -14.08
C LEU A 166 -2.03 -29.51 -15.01
N LYS A 167 -1.64 -30.65 -14.49
CA LYS A 167 -0.93 -31.68 -15.27
C LYS A 167 -1.76 -32.13 -16.46
N GLY A 168 -1.19 -32.02 -17.67
CA GLY A 168 -1.84 -32.41 -18.91
C GLY A 168 -2.57 -31.28 -19.62
N LEU A 169 -2.55 -30.08 -19.09
CA LEU A 169 -3.04 -28.91 -19.80
C LEU A 169 -2.12 -28.61 -20.99
N ASP A 170 -2.70 -28.35 -22.16
CA ASP A 170 -1.95 -28.04 -23.36
C ASP A 170 -1.34 -26.65 -23.28
N GLU A 171 -0.09 -26.48 -23.73
CA GLU A 171 0.63 -25.20 -23.67
C GLU A 171 -0.02 -24.09 -24.50
N SER A 172 -0.82 -24.42 -25.52
CA SER A 172 -1.55 -23.45 -26.34
C SER A 172 -2.52 -22.60 -25.53
N VAL A 173 -3.03 -23.15 -24.41
CA VAL A 173 -3.92 -22.46 -23.48
C VAL A 173 -3.25 -21.23 -22.87
N MET A 174 -1.93 -21.29 -22.62
CA MET A 174 -1.19 -20.14 -22.07
C MET A 174 -1.21 -18.93 -23.03
N LYS A 175 -1.12 -19.20 -24.34
CA LYS A 175 -1.19 -18.16 -25.35
C LYS A 175 -2.57 -17.52 -25.41
N GLU A 176 -3.61 -18.35 -25.38
CA GLU A 176 -5.00 -17.87 -25.35
C GLU A 176 -5.28 -16.99 -24.11
N ILE A 177 -4.81 -17.43 -22.95
CA ILE A 177 -4.94 -16.65 -21.71
C ILE A 177 -4.19 -15.33 -21.84
N ALA A 178 -2.93 -15.33 -22.27
CA ALA A 178 -2.11 -14.12 -22.39
C ALA A 178 -2.72 -13.06 -23.32
N GLU A 179 -3.41 -13.49 -24.39
CA GLU A 179 -4.10 -12.58 -25.32
C GLU A 179 -5.40 -11.97 -24.74
N ASN A 180 -5.97 -12.59 -23.71
CA ASN A 180 -7.27 -12.20 -23.14
C ASN A 180 -7.23 -11.77 -21.67
N LEU A 181 -6.03 -11.64 -21.06
CA LEU A 181 -5.92 -11.19 -19.68
C LEU A 181 -6.45 -9.75 -19.50
N PRO A 182 -7.32 -9.51 -18.52
CA PRO A 182 -7.82 -8.19 -18.23
C PRO A 182 -6.71 -7.35 -17.55
N ILE A 183 -6.24 -6.34 -18.26
CA ILE A 183 -5.21 -5.42 -17.77
C ILE A 183 -5.84 -4.39 -16.83
N THR A 184 -5.14 -4.03 -15.77
CA THR A 184 -5.53 -2.97 -14.83
C THR A 184 -5.31 -1.60 -15.49
N GLU A 185 -6.37 -0.76 -15.55
CA GLU A 185 -6.33 0.60 -16.09
C GLU A 185 -5.85 1.63 -15.04
#